data_e32d151398cdc4e9fe2ebec4fad8112a
#
_entry.id   e32d151398cdc4e9fe2ebec4fad8112a
#
_cell.length_a   1.000
_cell.length_b   1.000
_cell.length_c   1.000
_cell.angle_alpha   90.00
_cell.angle_beta   90.00
_cell.angle_gamma   90.00
#
_symmetry.space_group_name_H-M   'P 1'
#
loop_
_entity.id
_entity.type
_entity.pdbx_description
1 polymer ?
#
loop_
_entity_poly.entity_id
_entity_poly.type
_entity_poly.pdbx_seq_one_letter_code
_entity_poly.pdbx_strand_id
1 'polypeptide(L)'
;MATHRPGALVGDVLMATPGSKSPVYVVASEDTELLFLPFHKIMSGCENCCAWHTKLRENLVSEIAMKFWAQRRRTLYLCAKSLRQRIAMRLYDEYQKNGSLTFSLGGTREDLADYLGANRSALSREIGRMKEEGILDFYKDTFRILSLEKLTKDVG
;
A
#
# COMPACT_ATOMS: atom_id res chain seq x y z
N MET A 1 -3.97 -6.83 -9.37
CA MET A 1 -5.37 -6.67 -8.91
C MET A 1 -5.31 -6.20 -7.45
N ALA A 2 -6.10 -5.21 -7.05
CA ALA A 2 -6.10 -4.77 -5.65
C ALA A 2 -7.35 -5.34 -4.96
N THR A 3 -7.17 -5.92 -3.78
CA THR A 3 -8.27 -6.42 -2.95
C THR A 3 -8.58 -5.41 -1.86
N HIS A 4 -9.85 -5.07 -1.70
CA HIS A 4 -10.36 -4.17 -0.68
C HIS A 4 -11.05 -4.97 0.42
N ARG A 5 -10.89 -4.55 1.66
CA ARG A 5 -11.52 -5.16 2.84
C ARG A 5 -12.75 -4.34 3.27
N PRO A 6 -13.62 -4.88 4.13
CA PRO A 6 -14.72 -4.12 4.70
C PRO A 6 -14.27 -2.77 5.29
N GLY A 7 -15.05 -1.73 5.04
CA GLY A 7 -14.73 -0.36 5.44
C GLY A 7 -13.83 0.41 4.46
N ALA A 8 -13.35 -0.21 3.39
CA ALA A 8 -12.54 0.48 2.39
C ALA A 8 -13.38 1.39 1.50
N LEU A 9 -12.83 2.57 1.18
CA LEU A 9 -13.42 3.50 0.22
C LEU A 9 -12.94 3.14 -1.20
N VAL A 10 -13.89 3.05 -2.15
CA VAL A 10 -13.62 2.73 -3.55
C VAL A 10 -14.22 3.81 -4.45
N GLY A 11 -13.50 4.21 -5.51
CA GLY A 11 -13.97 5.22 -6.47
C GLY A 11 -13.74 6.67 -6.05
N ASP A 12 -13.03 6.91 -4.97
CA ASP A 12 -12.72 8.23 -4.39
C ASP A 12 -12.03 9.19 -5.38
N VAL A 13 -11.05 8.71 -6.13
CA VAL A 13 -10.33 9.53 -7.13
C VAL A 13 -11.23 9.87 -8.32
N LEU A 14 -12.06 8.93 -8.75
CA LEU A 14 -12.99 9.15 -9.87
C LEU A 14 -14.06 10.18 -9.53
N MET A 15 -14.55 10.17 -8.30
CA MET A 15 -15.53 11.15 -7.81
C MET A 15 -15.00 12.58 -7.91
N ALA A 16 -13.71 12.77 -7.65
CA ALA A 16 -13.06 14.07 -7.64
C ALA A 16 -12.61 14.55 -9.03
N THR A 17 -12.72 13.71 -10.07
CA THR A 17 -12.28 14.02 -11.43
C THR A 17 -13.50 14.20 -12.35
N PRO A 18 -13.91 15.42 -12.66
CA PRO A 18 -15.09 15.68 -13.50
C PRO A 18 -14.98 15.00 -14.87
N GLY A 19 -16.09 14.38 -15.32
CA GLY A 19 -16.18 13.77 -16.65
C GLY A 19 -15.39 12.48 -16.86
N SER A 20 -14.70 11.97 -15.82
CA SER A 20 -13.92 10.75 -15.93
C SER A 20 -14.81 9.50 -15.94
N LYS A 21 -14.55 8.61 -16.89
CA LYS A 21 -15.08 7.23 -16.84
C LYS A 21 -14.09 6.37 -16.09
N SER A 22 -14.59 5.41 -15.31
CA SER A 22 -13.72 4.48 -14.59
C SER A 22 -12.90 3.64 -15.58
N PRO A 23 -11.56 3.67 -15.51
CA PRO A 23 -10.71 2.79 -16.32
C PRO A 23 -10.66 1.36 -15.74
N VAL A 24 -11.28 1.12 -14.58
CA VAL A 24 -11.26 -0.15 -13.87
C VAL A 24 -12.66 -0.58 -13.47
N TYR A 25 -12.83 -1.87 -13.31
CA TYR A 25 -14.04 -2.48 -12.74
C TYR A 25 -13.77 -2.89 -11.30
N VAL A 26 -14.82 -2.82 -10.48
CA VAL A 26 -14.84 -3.36 -9.13
C VAL A 26 -15.74 -4.58 -9.14
N VAL A 27 -15.21 -5.70 -8.68
CA VAL A 27 -15.93 -6.99 -8.67
C VAL A 27 -15.95 -7.51 -7.24
N ALA A 28 -17.13 -7.84 -6.74
CA ALA A 28 -17.27 -8.51 -5.46
C ALA A 28 -16.73 -9.95 -5.56
N SER A 29 -15.86 -10.35 -4.66
CA SER A 29 -15.32 -11.71 -4.56
C SER A 29 -16.20 -12.64 -3.74
N GLU A 30 -17.12 -12.09 -2.98
CA GLU A 30 -18.09 -12.77 -2.12
C GLU A 30 -19.31 -11.86 -1.93
N ASP A 31 -20.34 -12.34 -1.27
CA ASP A 31 -21.53 -11.53 -0.94
C ASP A 31 -21.10 -10.28 -0.17
N THR A 32 -21.42 -9.10 -0.72
CA THR A 32 -20.88 -7.83 -0.27
C THR A 32 -21.97 -6.78 -0.16
N GLU A 33 -22.00 -6.07 0.94
CA GLU A 33 -22.84 -4.90 1.15
C GLU A 33 -22.08 -3.61 0.80
N LEU A 34 -22.68 -2.72 0.01
CA LEU A 34 -22.08 -1.47 -0.45
C LEU A 34 -22.91 -0.27 -0.04
N LEU A 35 -22.26 0.74 0.53
CA LEU A 35 -22.84 2.06 0.75
C LEU A 35 -22.39 3.03 -0.34
N PHE A 36 -23.33 3.54 -1.13
CA PHE A 36 -23.07 4.55 -2.15
C PHE A 36 -23.20 5.96 -1.57
N LEU A 37 -22.11 6.73 -1.64
CA LEU A 37 -22.06 8.10 -1.14
C LEU A 37 -21.97 9.09 -2.30
N PRO A 38 -23.01 9.92 -2.57
CA PRO A 38 -22.95 10.94 -3.62
C PRO A 38 -21.93 12.03 -3.24
N PHE A 39 -20.85 12.14 -4.02
CA PHE A 39 -19.75 13.07 -3.75
C PHE A 39 -20.21 14.54 -3.62
N HIS A 40 -21.08 14.99 -4.50
CA HIS A 40 -21.60 16.36 -4.45
C HIS A 40 -22.31 16.67 -3.12
N LYS A 41 -23.02 15.70 -2.54
CA LYS A 41 -23.68 15.87 -1.23
C LYS A 41 -22.67 15.95 -0.07
N ILE A 42 -21.55 15.23 -0.19
CA ILE A 42 -20.46 15.31 0.80
C ILE A 42 -19.80 16.70 0.75
N MET A 43 -19.57 17.21 -0.48
CA MET A 43 -18.82 18.45 -0.69
C MET A 43 -19.67 19.71 -0.51
N SER A 44 -20.97 19.68 -0.83
CA SER A 44 -21.87 20.85 -0.76
C SER A 44 -22.20 21.20 0.65
N GLY A 45 -21.72 20.87 1.69
CA GLY A 45 -22.06 21.26 3.05
C GLY A 45 -23.55 21.14 3.39
N CYS A 46 -23.91 21.21 4.62
CA CYS A 46 -25.28 21.36 5.05
C CYS A 46 -25.53 22.79 5.54
N GLU A 47 -26.74 23.27 5.40
CA GLU A 47 -27.16 24.62 5.86
C GLU A 47 -26.83 24.84 7.35
N ASN A 48 -26.80 23.79 8.13
CA ASN A 48 -26.51 23.82 9.56
C ASN A 48 -25.02 23.75 9.92
N CYS A 49 -24.09 23.78 8.93
CA CYS A 49 -22.63 23.69 9.14
C CYS A 49 -22.22 22.58 10.14
N CYS A 50 -22.86 21.43 10.08
CA CYS A 50 -22.71 20.41 11.12
C CYS A 50 -21.31 19.79 11.17
N ALA A 51 -20.81 19.54 12.36
CA ALA A 51 -19.48 18.98 12.61
C ALA A 51 -19.25 17.63 11.89
N TRP A 52 -20.30 16.85 11.69
CA TRP A 52 -20.23 15.55 11.00
C TRP A 52 -19.85 15.68 9.53
N HIS A 53 -20.40 16.65 8.80
CA HIS A 53 -20.02 16.90 7.39
C HIS A 53 -18.56 17.36 7.29
N THR A 54 -18.12 18.21 8.22
CA THR A 54 -16.72 18.63 8.29
C THR A 54 -15.82 17.44 8.51
N LYS A 55 -16.10 16.59 9.50
CA LYS A 55 -15.34 15.39 9.80
C LYS A 55 -15.31 14.39 8.63
N LEU A 56 -16.45 14.22 7.95
CA LEU A 56 -16.52 13.34 6.77
C LEU A 56 -15.61 13.83 5.65
N ARG A 57 -15.59 15.15 5.36
CA ARG A 57 -14.70 15.75 4.37
C ARG A 57 -13.22 15.59 4.75
N GLU A 58 -12.88 15.86 6.00
CA GLU A 58 -11.50 15.68 6.50
C GLU A 58 -11.04 14.23 6.34
N ASN A 59 -11.88 13.28 6.73
CA ASN A 59 -11.59 11.86 6.58
C ASN A 59 -11.41 11.47 5.10
N LEU A 60 -12.27 11.97 4.20
CA LEU A 60 -12.17 11.72 2.76
C LEU A 60 -10.84 12.25 2.19
N VAL A 61 -10.48 13.49 2.52
CA VAL A 61 -9.19 14.08 2.10
C VAL A 61 -8.02 13.28 2.64
N SER A 62 -8.07 12.86 3.90
CA SER A 62 -7.03 12.04 4.52
C SER A 62 -6.86 10.69 3.82
N GLU A 63 -7.97 10.02 3.48
CA GLU A 63 -7.96 8.76 2.74
C GLU A 63 -7.33 8.90 1.35
N ILE A 64 -7.73 9.93 0.60
CA ILE A 64 -7.15 10.21 -0.72
C ILE A 64 -5.65 10.49 -0.59
N ALA A 65 -5.25 11.29 0.38
CA ALA A 65 -3.85 11.60 0.62
C ALA A 65 -3.04 10.34 0.97
N MET A 66 -3.54 9.48 1.85
CA MET A 66 -2.87 8.21 2.20
C MET A 66 -2.71 7.30 0.98
N LYS A 67 -3.74 7.17 0.14
CA LYS A 67 -3.68 6.39 -1.11
C LYS A 67 -2.67 6.97 -2.10
N PHE A 68 -2.65 8.31 -2.24
CA PHE A 68 -1.65 8.99 -3.08
C PHE A 68 -0.22 8.70 -2.62
N TRP A 69 0.05 8.82 -1.32
CA TRP A 69 1.37 8.53 -0.76
C TRP A 69 1.76 7.06 -0.92
N ALA A 70 0.82 6.13 -0.74
CA ALA A 70 1.08 4.71 -0.97
C ALA A 70 1.46 4.42 -2.43
N GLN A 71 0.74 5.03 -3.40
CA GLN A 71 1.05 4.89 -4.83
C GLN A 71 2.40 5.54 -5.18
N ARG A 72 2.67 6.76 -4.68
CA ARG A 72 3.96 7.42 -4.87
C ARG A 72 5.12 6.56 -4.35
N ARG A 73 4.97 5.97 -3.18
CA ARG A 73 5.98 5.08 -2.59
C ARG A 73 6.22 3.84 -3.46
N ARG A 74 5.15 3.20 -3.93
CA ARG A 74 5.27 2.09 -4.87
C ARG A 74 6.01 2.47 -6.14
N THR A 75 5.73 3.64 -6.70
CA THR A 75 6.44 4.15 -7.88
C THR A 75 7.95 4.28 -7.60
N LEU A 76 8.34 4.78 -6.43
CA LEU A 76 9.76 4.88 -6.06
C LEU A 76 10.44 3.50 -6.02
N TYR A 77 9.76 2.46 -5.49
CA TYR A 77 10.32 1.11 -5.54
C TYR A 77 10.52 0.64 -6.98
N LEU A 78 9.52 0.82 -7.85
CA LEU A 78 9.59 0.40 -9.25
C LEU A 78 10.68 1.12 -10.05
N CYS A 79 11.03 2.34 -9.66
CA CYS A 79 12.14 3.11 -10.24
C CYS A 79 13.52 2.68 -9.71
N ALA A 80 13.58 1.87 -8.66
CA ALA A 80 14.86 1.41 -8.11
C ALA A 80 15.60 0.48 -9.10
N LYS A 81 16.94 0.59 -9.12
CA LYS A 81 17.80 -0.05 -10.11
C LYS A 81 17.79 -1.58 -10.07
N SER A 82 17.57 -2.17 -8.90
CA SER A 82 17.62 -3.62 -8.70
C SER A 82 16.46 -4.12 -7.87
N LEU A 83 16.13 -5.41 -8.02
CA LEU A 83 15.14 -6.06 -7.17
C LEU A 83 15.56 -6.05 -5.70
N ARG A 84 16.84 -6.23 -5.42
CA ARG A 84 17.43 -6.13 -4.08
C ARG A 84 17.14 -4.77 -3.44
N GLN A 85 17.38 -3.70 -4.17
CA GLN A 85 17.08 -2.35 -3.70
C GLN A 85 15.58 -2.16 -3.42
N ARG A 86 14.69 -2.67 -4.27
CA ARG A 86 13.24 -2.62 -4.06
C ARG A 86 12.82 -3.34 -2.77
N ILE A 87 13.40 -4.52 -2.53
CA ILE A 87 13.16 -5.30 -1.30
C ILE A 87 13.68 -4.51 -0.09
N ALA A 88 14.89 -4.01 -0.13
CA ALA A 88 15.51 -3.26 0.96
C ALA A 88 14.68 -2.02 1.32
N MET A 89 14.29 -1.21 0.32
CA MET A 89 13.44 -0.03 0.51
C MET A 89 12.09 -0.42 1.15
N ARG A 90 11.45 -1.49 0.67
CA ARG A 90 10.15 -1.92 1.21
C ARG A 90 10.24 -2.37 2.67
N LEU A 91 11.29 -3.12 3.03
CA LEU A 91 11.51 -3.56 4.41
C LEU A 91 11.90 -2.41 5.33
N TYR A 92 12.74 -1.49 4.85
CA TYR A 92 13.13 -0.30 5.59
C TYR A 92 11.95 0.61 5.90
N ASP A 93 11.07 0.81 4.92
CA ASP A 93 9.85 1.59 5.10
C ASP A 93 8.91 0.97 6.14
N GLU A 94 8.78 -0.35 6.16
CA GLU A 94 7.95 -1.01 7.16
C GLU A 94 8.59 -0.94 8.56
N TYR A 95 9.91 -1.03 8.65
CA TYR A 95 10.64 -0.77 9.88
C TYR A 95 10.39 0.65 10.39
N GLN A 96 10.52 1.67 9.54
CA GLN A 96 10.27 3.07 9.91
C GLN A 96 8.84 3.30 10.40
N LYS A 97 7.87 2.63 9.80
CA LYS A 97 6.45 2.75 10.16
C LYS A 97 6.14 2.09 11.51
N ASN A 98 6.71 0.92 11.78
CA ASN A 98 6.35 0.11 12.95
C ASN A 98 7.33 0.29 14.12
N GLY A 99 8.52 0.83 13.91
CA GLY A 99 9.58 0.94 14.91
C GLY A 99 10.17 -0.40 15.38
N SER A 100 9.81 -1.52 14.71
CA SER A 100 10.22 -2.88 15.06
C SER A 100 11.07 -3.50 13.96
N LEU A 101 12.12 -4.23 14.36
CA LEU A 101 12.93 -5.01 13.44
C LEU A 101 12.23 -6.29 12.96
N THR A 102 11.11 -6.67 13.59
CA THR A 102 10.31 -7.84 13.19
C THR A 102 8.89 -7.40 12.89
N PHE A 103 8.40 -7.69 11.69
CA PHE A 103 7.07 -7.29 11.22
C PHE A 103 6.56 -8.24 10.13
N SER A 104 5.24 -8.30 9.98
CA SER A 104 4.59 -8.96 8.84
C SER A 104 4.31 -7.94 7.74
N LEU A 105 4.57 -8.32 6.49
CA LEU A 105 4.16 -7.52 5.33
C LEU A 105 2.71 -7.80 4.92
N GLY A 106 2.13 -8.87 5.46
CA GLY A 106 0.82 -9.39 5.05
C GLY A 106 0.83 -9.96 3.62
N GLY A 107 -0.21 -10.72 3.29
CA GLY A 107 -0.33 -11.30 1.96
C GLY A 107 0.64 -12.47 1.67
N THR A 108 0.65 -12.88 0.41
CA THR A 108 1.47 -13.98 -0.08
C THR A 108 2.80 -13.48 -0.66
N ARG A 109 3.70 -14.43 -0.97
CA ARG A 109 4.94 -14.11 -1.70
C ARG A 109 4.66 -13.61 -3.13
N GLU A 110 3.55 -14.03 -3.72
CA GLU A 110 3.07 -13.55 -5.01
C GLU A 110 2.66 -12.07 -4.91
N ASP A 111 1.86 -11.71 -3.89
CA ASP A 111 1.43 -10.34 -3.68
C ASP A 111 2.62 -9.38 -3.50
N LEU A 112 3.66 -9.82 -2.78
CA LEU A 112 4.88 -9.02 -2.62
C LEU A 112 5.64 -8.89 -3.94
N ALA A 113 5.71 -9.95 -4.75
CA ALA A 113 6.36 -9.91 -6.05
C ALA A 113 5.64 -8.95 -6.99
N ASP A 114 4.32 -9.03 -7.08
CA ASP A 114 3.48 -8.11 -7.86
C ASP A 114 3.62 -6.66 -7.38
N TYR A 115 3.67 -6.47 -6.07
CA TYR A 115 3.83 -5.13 -5.49
C TYR A 115 5.16 -4.50 -5.87
N LEU A 116 6.24 -5.30 -5.91
CA LEU A 116 7.59 -4.85 -6.27
C LEU A 116 7.89 -4.95 -7.78
N GLY A 117 6.91 -5.33 -8.60
CA GLY A 117 7.08 -5.49 -10.05
C GLY A 117 8.13 -6.54 -10.42
N ALA A 118 8.09 -7.69 -9.77
CA ALA A 118 9.06 -8.76 -9.92
C ALA A 118 8.37 -10.11 -10.12
N ASN A 119 9.12 -11.07 -10.66
CA ASN A 119 8.70 -12.46 -10.70
C ASN A 119 8.88 -13.11 -9.31
N ARG A 120 7.89 -13.90 -8.86
CA ARG A 120 7.91 -14.59 -7.57
C ARG A 120 9.19 -15.40 -7.32
N SER A 121 9.67 -16.13 -8.34
CA SER A 121 10.87 -16.95 -8.21
C SER A 121 12.14 -16.09 -8.07
N ALA A 122 12.23 -14.97 -8.80
CA ALA A 122 13.31 -14.01 -8.67
C ALA A 122 13.32 -13.35 -7.28
N LEU A 123 12.14 -12.93 -6.80
CA LEU A 123 11.97 -12.37 -5.45
C LEU A 123 12.42 -13.36 -4.39
N SER A 124 11.97 -14.62 -4.46
CA SER A 124 12.33 -15.65 -3.48
C SER A 124 13.83 -15.94 -3.44
N ARG A 125 14.48 -16.01 -4.60
CA ARG A 125 15.93 -16.17 -4.69
C ARG A 125 16.68 -15.00 -4.07
N GLU A 126 16.26 -13.77 -4.36
CA GLU A 126 16.94 -12.59 -3.83
C GLU A 126 16.78 -12.46 -2.31
N ILE A 127 15.57 -12.73 -1.78
CA ILE A 127 15.34 -12.78 -0.32
C ILE A 127 16.22 -13.88 0.33
N GLY A 128 16.36 -15.03 -0.33
CA GLY A 128 17.24 -16.11 0.11
C GLY A 128 18.71 -15.66 0.23
N ARG A 129 19.23 -14.98 -0.79
CA ARG A 129 20.59 -14.39 -0.76
C ARG A 129 20.76 -13.38 0.36
N MET A 130 19.80 -12.47 0.54
CA MET A 130 19.83 -11.49 1.63
C MET A 130 19.83 -12.16 3.01
N LYS A 131 19.17 -13.32 3.15
CA LYS A 131 19.21 -14.14 4.36
C LYS A 131 20.60 -14.77 4.55
N GLU A 132 21.18 -15.39 3.54
CA GLU A 132 22.53 -15.99 3.57
C GLU A 132 23.60 -14.95 3.92
N GLU A 133 23.45 -13.72 3.47
CA GLU A 133 24.32 -12.59 3.78
C GLU A 133 24.08 -12.00 5.21
N GLY A 134 23.09 -12.53 5.94
CA GLY A 134 22.79 -12.09 7.30
C GLY A 134 22.19 -10.68 7.36
N ILE A 135 21.47 -10.24 6.33
CA ILE A 135 20.78 -8.96 6.30
C ILE A 135 19.42 -9.08 6.96
N LEU A 136 18.70 -10.16 6.66
CA LEU A 136 17.35 -10.42 7.16
C LEU A 136 17.18 -11.92 7.46
N ASP A 137 16.13 -12.23 8.19
CA ASP A 137 15.54 -13.57 8.27
C ASP A 137 14.03 -13.48 8.00
N PHE A 138 13.40 -14.59 7.66
CA PHE A 138 11.97 -14.60 7.38
C PHE A 138 11.32 -15.94 7.67
N TYR A 139 10.05 -15.88 8.04
CA TYR A 139 9.15 -17.03 8.12
C TYR A 139 7.79 -16.63 7.54
N LYS A 140 7.37 -17.30 6.46
CA LYS A 140 6.17 -16.95 5.68
C LYS A 140 6.19 -15.49 5.24
N ASP A 141 5.25 -14.66 5.73
CA ASP A 141 5.08 -13.24 5.46
C ASP A 141 5.77 -12.33 6.48
N THR A 142 6.33 -12.92 7.53
CA THR A 142 7.03 -12.20 8.60
C THR A 142 8.51 -12.11 8.30
N PHE A 143 9.05 -10.90 8.39
CA PHE A 143 10.45 -10.57 8.19
C PHE A 143 11.08 -10.07 9.48
N ARG A 144 12.35 -10.41 9.67
CA ARG A 144 13.20 -9.88 10.74
C ARG A 144 14.46 -9.29 10.13
N ILE A 145 14.71 -8.02 10.36
CA ILE A 145 15.95 -7.34 9.97
C ILE A 145 17.02 -7.76 10.97
N LEU A 146 18.09 -8.39 10.49
CA LEU A 146 19.23 -8.83 11.30
C LEU A 146 20.34 -7.76 11.35
N SER A 147 20.50 -7.01 10.25
CA SER A 147 21.49 -5.93 10.16
C SER A 147 20.88 -4.73 9.44
N LEU A 148 20.51 -3.71 10.21
CA LEU A 148 19.99 -2.47 9.67
C LEU A 148 21.03 -1.73 8.82
N GLU A 149 22.31 -1.78 9.23
CA GLU A 149 23.41 -1.18 8.49
C GLU A 149 23.57 -1.77 7.08
N LYS A 150 23.53 -3.10 6.97
CA LYS A 150 23.60 -3.75 5.65
C LYS A 150 22.37 -3.44 4.81
N LEU A 151 21.18 -3.47 5.42
CA LEU A 151 19.93 -3.17 4.72
C LEU A 151 19.94 -1.74 4.16
N THR A 152 20.39 -0.75 4.93
CA THR A 152 20.43 0.66 4.49
C THR A 152 21.43 0.91 3.37
N LYS A 153 22.52 0.16 3.27
CA LYS A 153 23.44 0.20 2.12
C LYS A 153 22.74 -0.21 0.82
N ASP A 154 21.80 -1.12 0.90
CA ASP A 154 21.01 -1.57 -0.25
C ASP A 154 19.86 -0.60 -0.59
N VAL A 155 19.47 0.28 0.31
CA VAL A 155 18.44 1.32 0.07
C VAL A 155 18.96 2.44 -0.85
N GLY A 156 20.23 2.80 -0.74
CA GLY A 156 20.90 3.83 -1.55
C GLY A 156 21.10 5.12 -0.81
#